data_f4c8f3c09b393287a0f5aefd46c2bd39
#
_entry.id   f4c8f3c09b393287a0f5aefd46c2bd39
#
_cell.length_a   1.000
_cell.length_b   1.000
_cell.length_c   1.000
_cell.angle_alpha   90.00
_cell.angle_beta   90.00
_cell.angle_gamma   90.00
#
_symmetry.space_group_name_H-M   'P 1'
#
loop_
_entity.id
_entity.type
_entity.pdbx_description
1 polymer ?
#
loop_
_entity_poly.entity_id
_entity_poly.type
_entity_poly.pdbx_seq_one_letter_code
_entity_poly.pdbx_strand_id
1 'polypeptide(L)'
;SKYNRLDLDFSNDYFNAGVMYINLDYWRKNNETEKLLSFVTKNPELCVCHDQDAVNKLHEGKIQYMPLKYNCQRAFFRYYFWVNPKKYPVSLYTTDTIEKKRWPQVKDAIENPTFVHFSGCDKPWFKESTIPYLTQWLEFHDISVWQNEKFKSRFESNKKLLFKIHLKKVPEEAYINTPPPQLYK
;
A
#
# COMPACT_ATOMS: atom_id res chain seq x y z
N SER A 1 -18.08 -5.35 2.12
CA SER A 1 -16.98 -5.07 1.15
C SER A 1 -17.01 -3.59 0.77
N LYS A 2 -15.88 -3.04 0.31
CA LYS A 2 -15.81 -1.67 -0.19
C LYS A 2 -16.72 -1.42 -1.39
N TYR A 3 -16.91 -2.42 -2.23
CA TYR A 3 -17.85 -2.35 -3.36
C TYR A 3 -19.29 -2.13 -2.89
N ASN A 4 -19.76 -2.92 -1.92
CA ASN A 4 -21.11 -2.74 -1.38
C ASN A 4 -21.27 -1.40 -0.65
N ARG A 5 -20.24 -0.98 0.12
CA ARG A 5 -20.28 0.26 0.89
C ARG A 5 -20.36 1.49 -0.01
N LEU A 6 -19.62 1.47 -1.11
CA LEU A 6 -19.54 2.58 -2.07
C LEU A 6 -20.53 2.42 -3.22
N ASP A 7 -21.29 1.33 -3.27
CA ASP A 7 -22.17 1.01 -4.38
C ASP A 7 -21.41 1.10 -5.72
N LEU A 8 -20.31 0.31 -5.82
CA LEU A 8 -19.48 0.20 -7.01
C LEU A 8 -19.83 -1.06 -7.79
N ASP A 9 -19.71 -0.97 -9.10
CA ASP A 9 -19.82 -2.15 -9.97
C ASP A 9 -18.60 -3.07 -9.73
N PHE A 10 -18.89 -4.36 -9.47
CA PHE A 10 -17.84 -5.37 -9.27
C PHE A 10 -16.98 -5.65 -10.50
N SER A 11 -17.41 -5.23 -11.69
CA SER A 11 -16.62 -5.30 -12.92
C SER A 11 -15.49 -4.27 -12.96
N ASN A 12 -15.62 -3.19 -12.20
CA ASN A 12 -14.61 -2.15 -12.10
C ASN A 12 -13.60 -2.47 -11.00
N ASP A 13 -12.34 -2.18 -11.28
CA ASP A 13 -11.29 -2.31 -10.27
C ASP A 13 -11.30 -1.11 -9.34
N TYR A 14 -11.28 -1.39 -8.05
CA TYR A 14 -11.00 -0.38 -7.03
C TYR A 14 -9.50 -0.16 -6.91
N PHE A 15 -9.00 1.01 -7.29
CA PHE A 15 -7.57 1.32 -7.30
C PHE A 15 -7.11 2.02 -6.01
N ASN A 16 -5.80 1.93 -5.77
CA ASN A 16 -5.15 2.69 -4.70
C ASN A 16 -4.73 4.07 -5.22
N ALA A 17 -5.17 5.13 -4.55
CA ALA A 17 -4.96 6.52 -4.96
C ALA A 17 -3.57 7.10 -4.62
N GLY A 18 -2.64 6.29 -4.10
CA GLY A 18 -1.30 6.77 -3.72
C GLY A 18 -0.41 7.19 -4.89
N VAL A 19 -0.72 6.73 -6.12
CA VAL A 19 -0.09 7.19 -7.35
C VAL A 19 -1.18 7.40 -8.40
N MET A 20 -1.34 8.63 -8.84
CA MET A 20 -2.34 9.02 -9.85
C MET A 20 -1.73 9.92 -10.91
N TYR A 21 -2.10 9.72 -12.17
CA TYR A 21 -1.86 10.65 -13.24
C TYR A 21 -3.17 11.39 -13.54
N ILE A 22 -3.17 12.70 -13.33
CA ILE A 22 -4.39 13.52 -13.36
C ILE A 22 -4.33 14.52 -14.52
N ASN A 23 -5.38 14.55 -15.34
CA ASN A 23 -5.59 15.63 -16.30
C ASN A 23 -6.07 16.89 -15.54
N LEU A 24 -5.13 17.77 -15.19
CA LEU A 24 -5.42 18.95 -14.38
C LEU A 24 -6.33 19.96 -15.09
N ASP A 25 -6.30 20.05 -16.42
CA ASP A 25 -7.20 20.93 -17.16
C ASP A 25 -8.64 20.45 -17.09
N TYR A 26 -8.85 19.14 -17.28
CA TYR A 26 -10.15 18.53 -17.04
C TYR A 26 -10.62 18.73 -15.60
N TRP A 27 -9.72 18.50 -14.64
CA TRP A 27 -9.98 18.62 -13.20
C TRP A 27 -10.49 20.01 -12.82
N ARG A 28 -9.78 21.07 -13.26
CA ARG A 28 -10.16 22.46 -13.01
C ARG A 28 -11.44 22.85 -13.71
N LYS A 29 -11.58 22.49 -15.00
CA LYS A 29 -12.75 22.81 -15.83
C LYS A 29 -14.04 22.20 -15.28
N ASN A 30 -13.94 21.05 -14.63
CA ASN A 30 -15.10 20.33 -14.11
C ASN A 30 -15.29 20.47 -12.60
N ASN A 31 -14.51 21.33 -11.92
CA ASN A 31 -14.56 21.56 -10.47
C ASN A 31 -14.48 20.25 -9.66
N GLU A 32 -13.55 19.36 -10.02
CA GLU A 32 -13.45 18.02 -9.43
C GLU A 32 -13.06 18.07 -7.94
N THR A 33 -12.28 19.08 -7.53
CA THR A 33 -11.94 19.29 -6.11
C THR A 33 -13.18 19.52 -5.27
N GLU A 34 -14.07 20.41 -5.70
CA GLU A 34 -15.31 20.75 -4.99
C GLU A 34 -16.26 19.55 -4.93
N LYS A 35 -16.34 18.77 -6.00
CA LYS A 35 -17.14 17.53 -6.02
C LYS A 35 -16.64 16.52 -5.01
N LEU A 36 -15.32 16.27 -4.97
CA LEU A 36 -14.69 15.35 -4.04
C LEU A 36 -14.89 15.81 -2.59
N LEU A 37 -14.62 17.09 -2.29
CA LEU A 37 -14.82 17.67 -0.96
C LEU A 37 -16.28 17.56 -0.53
N SER A 38 -17.21 17.90 -1.42
CA SER A 38 -18.64 17.77 -1.15
C SER A 38 -19.04 16.32 -0.86
N PHE A 39 -18.51 15.37 -1.62
CA PHE A 39 -18.79 13.95 -1.42
C PHE A 39 -18.31 13.47 -0.05
N VAL A 40 -17.03 13.73 0.29
CA VAL A 40 -16.43 13.33 1.57
C VAL A 40 -17.16 13.97 2.76
N THR A 41 -17.55 15.25 2.62
CA THR A 41 -18.25 15.98 3.69
C THR A 41 -19.66 15.44 3.92
N LYS A 42 -20.36 15.06 2.85
CA LYS A 42 -21.74 14.56 2.93
C LYS A 42 -21.83 13.08 3.29
N ASN A 43 -20.77 12.31 3.04
CA ASN A 43 -20.75 10.86 3.19
C ASN A 43 -19.50 10.37 3.93
N PRO A 44 -19.20 10.91 5.13
CA PRO A 44 -17.97 10.54 5.84
C PRO A 44 -17.91 9.04 6.19
N GLU A 45 -19.06 8.42 6.42
CA GLU A 45 -19.18 6.98 6.73
C GLU A 45 -18.81 6.09 5.51
N LEU A 46 -18.94 6.61 4.29
CA LEU A 46 -18.54 5.91 3.08
C LEU A 46 -17.04 6.03 2.80
N CYS A 47 -16.36 7.04 3.37
CA CYS A 47 -14.97 7.37 3.08
C CYS A 47 -13.99 6.77 4.10
N VAL A 48 -14.04 5.45 4.32
CA VAL A 48 -13.16 4.71 5.25
C VAL A 48 -11.69 4.79 4.83
N CYS A 49 -11.43 4.79 3.51
CA CYS A 49 -10.11 5.00 2.93
C CYS A 49 -9.94 6.45 2.43
N HIS A 50 -10.62 7.40 3.07
CA HIS A 50 -10.51 8.83 2.85
C HIS A 50 -10.76 9.25 1.38
N ASP A 51 -9.82 10.01 0.79
CA ASP A 51 -9.82 10.47 -0.59
C ASP A 51 -9.91 9.34 -1.61
N GLN A 52 -9.27 8.22 -1.33
CA GLN A 52 -9.27 7.05 -2.21
C GLN A 52 -10.69 6.52 -2.49
N ASP A 53 -11.54 6.47 -1.47
CA ASP A 53 -12.93 6.03 -1.62
C ASP A 53 -13.75 7.03 -2.48
N ALA A 54 -13.55 8.32 -2.25
CA ALA A 54 -14.24 9.38 -2.99
C ALA A 54 -13.85 9.36 -4.48
N VAL A 55 -12.55 9.26 -4.78
CA VAL A 55 -12.04 9.22 -6.16
C VAL A 55 -12.57 7.98 -6.89
N ASN A 56 -12.53 6.80 -6.25
CA ASN A 56 -13.05 5.58 -6.84
C ASN A 56 -14.55 5.67 -7.13
N LYS A 57 -15.34 6.29 -6.22
CA LYS A 57 -16.78 6.42 -6.42
C LYS A 57 -17.15 7.43 -7.49
N LEU A 58 -16.56 8.62 -7.45
CA LEU A 58 -16.96 9.71 -8.37
C LEU A 58 -16.42 9.55 -9.79
N HIS A 59 -15.37 8.76 -9.96
CA HIS A 59 -14.76 8.51 -11.27
C HIS A 59 -14.90 7.05 -11.74
N GLU A 60 -15.82 6.32 -11.15
CA GLU A 60 -16.13 4.96 -11.57
C GLU A 60 -16.40 4.88 -13.09
N GLY A 61 -15.79 3.92 -13.77
CA GLY A 61 -15.89 3.76 -15.21
C GLY A 61 -15.14 4.80 -16.07
N LYS A 62 -14.49 5.81 -15.44
CA LYS A 62 -13.73 6.86 -16.14
C LYS A 62 -12.22 6.78 -15.89
N ILE A 63 -11.77 5.74 -15.21
CA ILE A 63 -10.39 5.56 -14.79
C ILE A 63 -9.66 4.67 -15.80
N GLN A 64 -8.49 5.12 -16.21
CA GLN A 64 -7.55 4.29 -16.96
C GLN A 64 -6.51 3.72 -15.97
N TYR A 65 -6.44 2.39 -15.89
CA TYR A 65 -5.52 1.71 -15.00
C TYR A 65 -4.12 1.62 -15.61
N MET A 66 -3.13 2.06 -14.86
CA MET A 66 -1.72 1.89 -15.21
C MET A 66 -1.21 0.51 -14.80
N PRO A 67 -0.14 0.00 -15.44
CA PRO A 67 0.55 -1.19 -14.96
C PRO A 67 0.93 -1.10 -13.48
N LEU A 68 0.81 -2.20 -12.74
CA LEU A 68 0.99 -2.23 -11.28
C LEU A 68 2.37 -1.77 -10.81
N LYS A 69 3.39 -1.84 -11.67
CA LYS A 69 4.74 -1.36 -11.38
C LYS A 69 4.84 0.15 -11.09
N TYR A 70 3.86 0.93 -11.54
CA TYR A 70 3.77 2.37 -11.23
C TYR A 70 3.18 2.66 -9.85
N ASN A 71 2.73 1.64 -9.13
CA ASN A 71 2.29 1.75 -7.75
C ASN A 71 2.56 0.41 -7.03
N CYS A 72 3.84 0.02 -6.95
CA CYS A 72 4.24 -1.23 -6.32
C CYS A 72 4.04 -1.13 -4.81
N GLN A 73 2.93 -1.69 -4.35
CA GLN A 73 2.51 -1.62 -2.96
C GLN A 73 3.08 -2.78 -2.13
N ARG A 74 3.26 -2.55 -0.83
CA ARG A 74 3.66 -3.59 0.12
C ARG A 74 2.85 -4.88 -0.01
N ALA A 75 1.56 -4.77 -0.27
CA ALA A 75 0.67 -5.92 -0.42
C ALA A 75 1.12 -6.88 -1.53
N PHE A 76 1.79 -6.39 -2.57
CA PHE A 76 2.24 -7.21 -3.69
C PHE A 76 3.34 -8.21 -3.28
N PHE A 77 4.18 -7.86 -2.32
CA PHE A 77 5.25 -8.76 -1.84
C PHE A 77 4.73 -10.02 -1.15
N ARG A 78 3.43 -10.05 -0.83
CA ARG A 78 2.73 -11.27 -0.39
C ARG A 78 2.55 -12.28 -1.51
N TYR A 79 2.78 -11.89 -2.76
CA TYR A 79 2.74 -12.78 -3.91
C TYR A 79 3.54 -14.07 -3.66
N TYR A 80 4.73 -13.97 -3.09
CA TYR A 80 5.57 -15.13 -2.80
C TYR A 80 4.94 -16.07 -1.77
N PHE A 81 4.17 -15.56 -0.80
CA PHE A 81 3.41 -16.37 0.15
C PHE A 81 2.28 -17.12 -0.54
N TRP A 82 1.62 -16.48 -1.49
CA TRP A 82 0.51 -17.11 -2.22
C TRP A 82 0.98 -18.19 -3.18
N VAL A 83 2.10 -18.01 -3.86
CA VAL A 83 2.63 -19.01 -4.80
C VAL A 83 3.32 -20.16 -4.11
N ASN A 84 3.88 -19.96 -2.91
CA ASN A 84 4.53 -21.01 -2.14
C ASN A 84 4.31 -20.83 -0.62
N PRO A 85 3.11 -21.14 -0.10
CA PRO A 85 2.78 -20.92 1.30
C PRO A 85 3.58 -21.79 2.28
N LYS A 86 4.17 -22.91 1.81
CA LYS A 86 5.03 -23.76 2.66
C LYS A 86 6.39 -23.11 2.92
N LYS A 87 6.94 -22.44 1.92
CA LYS A 87 8.24 -21.74 2.02
C LYS A 87 8.09 -20.38 2.67
N TYR A 88 6.97 -19.70 2.44
CA TYR A 88 6.71 -18.35 2.91
C TYR A 88 5.39 -18.34 3.70
N PRO A 89 5.41 -18.56 5.01
CA PRO A 89 4.20 -18.59 5.83
C PRO A 89 3.51 -17.22 5.83
N VAL A 90 2.20 -17.22 5.59
CA VAL A 90 1.38 -16.01 5.58
C VAL A 90 1.37 -15.40 6.98
N SER A 91 1.78 -14.15 7.12
CA SER A 91 1.59 -13.42 8.37
C SER A 91 0.08 -13.17 8.60
N LEU A 92 -0.38 -13.30 9.85
CA LEU A 92 -1.78 -13.22 10.28
C LEU A 92 -2.52 -11.89 9.95
N TYR A 93 -1.87 -10.95 9.28
CA TYR A 93 -2.38 -9.60 9.03
C TYR A 93 -2.89 -9.38 7.60
N THR A 94 -3.15 -10.44 6.83
CA THR A 94 -3.44 -10.30 5.41
C THR A 94 -4.76 -10.92 5.02
N THR A 95 -5.80 -10.09 4.92
CA THR A 95 -7.11 -10.48 4.39
C THR A 95 -7.25 -10.27 2.88
N ASP A 96 -6.38 -9.45 2.28
CA ASP A 96 -6.47 -9.12 0.85
C ASP A 96 -5.77 -10.18 0.01
N THR A 97 -6.55 -10.91 -0.75
CA THR A 97 -6.07 -11.83 -1.77
C THR A 97 -6.08 -11.14 -3.13
N ILE A 98 -4.98 -11.22 -3.87
CA ILE A 98 -4.94 -10.81 -5.27
C ILE A 98 -5.35 -12.01 -6.13
N GLU A 99 -6.27 -11.79 -7.05
CA GLU A 99 -6.70 -12.83 -7.96
C GLU A 99 -5.54 -13.42 -8.75
N LYS A 100 -5.52 -14.74 -8.92
CA LYS A 100 -4.43 -15.46 -9.62
C LYS A 100 -4.17 -14.93 -11.04
N LYS A 101 -5.21 -14.46 -11.72
CA LYS A 101 -5.07 -13.86 -13.07
C LYS A 101 -4.15 -12.63 -13.11
N ARG A 102 -3.95 -11.95 -11.95
CA ARG A 102 -3.09 -10.76 -11.84
C ARG A 102 -1.66 -11.06 -11.39
N TRP A 103 -1.37 -12.30 -11.02
CA TRP A 103 -0.04 -12.68 -10.52
C TRP A 103 1.12 -12.35 -11.47
N PRO A 104 1.01 -12.47 -12.79
CA PRO A 104 2.09 -12.05 -13.69
C PRO A 104 2.39 -10.56 -13.57
N GLN A 105 1.35 -9.71 -13.47
CA GLN A 105 1.49 -8.26 -13.31
C GLN A 105 2.06 -7.90 -11.92
N VAL A 106 1.67 -8.61 -10.88
CA VAL A 106 2.20 -8.44 -9.52
C VAL A 106 3.66 -8.83 -9.47
N LYS A 107 4.04 -9.94 -10.10
CA LYS A 107 5.43 -10.38 -10.20
C LYS A 107 6.28 -9.33 -10.89
N ASP A 108 5.85 -8.84 -12.07
CA ASP A 108 6.56 -7.77 -12.79
C ASP A 108 6.68 -6.49 -11.92
N ALA A 109 5.61 -6.11 -11.22
CA ALA A 109 5.64 -4.94 -10.33
C ALA A 109 6.64 -5.08 -9.18
N ILE A 110 6.84 -6.29 -8.65
CA ILE A 110 7.80 -6.56 -7.58
C ILE A 110 9.23 -6.59 -8.11
N GLU A 111 9.44 -7.21 -9.27
CA GLU A 111 10.78 -7.41 -9.85
C GLU A 111 11.30 -6.14 -10.55
N ASN A 112 10.40 -5.34 -11.13
CA ASN A 112 10.71 -4.16 -11.94
C ASN A 112 9.86 -2.93 -11.54
N PRO A 113 9.83 -2.51 -10.27
CA PRO A 113 9.00 -1.39 -9.86
C PRO A 113 9.50 -0.07 -10.46
N THR A 114 8.59 0.76 -10.93
CA THR A 114 8.88 2.14 -11.31
C THR A 114 8.73 3.05 -10.08
N PHE A 115 7.64 2.85 -9.32
CA PHE A 115 7.43 3.52 -8.03
C PHE A 115 7.12 2.51 -6.95
N VAL A 116 7.89 2.54 -5.86
CA VAL A 116 7.62 1.76 -4.65
C VAL A 116 6.78 2.60 -3.71
N HIS A 117 5.58 2.12 -3.41
CA HIS A 117 4.65 2.80 -2.51
C HIS A 117 4.60 2.09 -1.16
N PHE A 118 5.17 2.70 -0.15
CA PHE A 118 5.14 2.21 1.24
C PHE A 118 3.74 2.40 1.84
N SER A 119 2.75 1.72 1.26
CA SER A 119 1.35 1.75 1.70
C SER A 119 1.15 1.04 3.04
N GLY A 120 0.09 1.41 3.76
CA GLY A 120 -0.27 0.80 5.04
C GLY A 120 0.46 1.37 6.24
N CYS A 121 0.40 0.66 7.36
CA CYS A 121 0.89 1.14 8.68
C CYS A 121 2.39 0.93 8.91
N ASP A 122 3.04 0.08 8.12
CA ASP A 122 4.48 -0.14 8.20
C ASP A 122 5.20 0.82 7.27
N LYS A 123 6.11 1.62 7.82
CA LYS A 123 6.75 2.72 7.10
C LYS A 123 8.27 2.63 7.25
N PRO A 124 9.05 3.06 6.23
CA PRO A 124 10.51 2.96 6.27
C PRO A 124 11.16 3.76 7.40
N TRP A 125 10.50 4.80 7.88
CA TRP A 125 11.01 5.64 8.98
C TRP A 125 10.71 5.10 10.38
N PHE A 126 10.23 3.87 10.51
CA PHE A 126 10.13 3.21 11.80
C PHE A 126 11.36 2.33 12.06
N LYS A 127 11.88 2.35 13.30
CA LYS A 127 13.05 1.56 13.72
C LYS A 127 12.90 0.05 13.46
N GLU A 128 11.66 -0.44 13.60
CA GLU A 128 11.32 -1.86 13.46
C GLU A 128 10.90 -2.22 12.03
N SER A 129 11.07 -1.33 11.07
CA SER A 129 10.65 -1.58 9.69
C SER A 129 11.53 -2.63 9.05
N THR A 130 10.88 -3.60 8.40
CA THR A 130 11.52 -4.66 7.61
C THR A 130 10.90 -4.73 6.22
N ILE A 131 10.34 -3.60 5.76
CA ILE A 131 9.64 -3.54 4.48
C ILE A 131 10.61 -3.71 3.30
N PRO A 132 10.15 -4.28 2.20
CA PRO A 132 10.93 -4.32 0.97
C PRO A 132 11.36 -2.92 0.52
N TYR A 133 12.54 -2.82 -0.10
CA TYR A 133 13.16 -1.57 -0.54
C TYR A 133 13.53 -0.58 0.59
N LEU A 134 13.62 -1.06 1.84
CA LEU A 134 14.05 -0.22 2.96
C LEU A 134 15.46 0.32 2.74
N THR A 135 16.40 -0.49 2.26
CA THR A 135 17.78 -0.08 2.00
C THR A 135 17.84 1.08 1.01
N GLN A 136 17.13 0.97 -0.10
CA GLN A 136 17.08 2.03 -1.10
C GLN A 136 16.44 3.31 -0.54
N TRP A 137 15.39 3.16 0.29
CA TRP A 137 14.81 4.32 0.96
C TRP A 137 15.80 5.00 1.91
N LEU A 138 16.60 4.22 2.66
CA LEU A 138 17.63 4.75 3.56
C LEU A 138 18.72 5.52 2.81
N GLU A 139 19.16 5.01 1.64
CA GLU A 139 20.12 5.72 0.78
C GLU A 139 19.61 7.13 0.39
N PHE A 140 18.33 7.26 0.03
CA PHE A 140 17.72 8.57 -0.24
C PHE A 140 17.52 9.41 1.02
N HIS A 141 17.17 8.79 2.15
CA HIS A 141 17.04 9.49 3.43
C HIS A 141 18.37 10.15 3.81
N ASP A 142 19.49 9.43 3.69
CA ASP A 142 20.82 9.88 4.13
C ASP A 142 21.38 11.07 3.31
N ILE A 143 20.84 11.31 2.13
CA ILE A 143 21.19 12.48 1.30
C ILE A 143 20.11 13.57 1.30
N SER A 144 19.03 13.35 2.02
CA SER A 144 17.90 14.28 2.10
C SER A 144 18.08 15.35 3.19
N VAL A 145 17.20 16.32 3.20
CA VAL A 145 17.14 17.34 4.27
C VAL A 145 16.75 16.72 5.63
N TRP A 146 16.23 15.51 5.64
CA TRP A 146 15.82 14.77 6.84
C TRP A 146 16.88 13.78 7.35
N GLN A 147 18.10 13.75 6.79
CA GLN A 147 19.17 12.82 7.14
C GLN A 147 19.50 12.75 8.64
N ASN A 148 19.24 13.82 9.40
CA ASN A 148 19.47 13.88 10.84
C ASN A 148 18.22 13.54 11.69
N GLU A 149 17.10 13.21 11.06
CA GLU A 149 15.87 12.84 11.75
C GLU A 149 16.04 11.47 12.41
N LYS A 150 15.70 11.39 13.70
CA LYS A 150 15.75 10.12 14.45
C LYS A 150 14.51 9.29 14.17
N PHE A 151 14.69 8.07 13.73
CA PHE A 151 13.57 7.14 13.56
C PHE A 151 12.93 6.82 14.90
N LYS A 152 11.59 6.91 14.93
CA LYS A 152 10.77 6.60 16.09
C LYS A 152 10.33 5.14 16.03
N SER A 153 10.20 4.51 17.22
CA SER A 153 9.48 3.26 17.29
C SER A 153 7.98 3.53 17.06
N ARG A 154 7.36 2.74 16.17
CA ARG A 154 5.90 2.82 15.98
C ARG A 154 5.12 2.42 17.24
N PHE A 155 5.79 1.86 18.22
CA PHE A 155 5.21 1.39 19.48
C PHE A 155 5.43 2.36 20.65
N GLU A 156 6.18 3.45 20.46
CA GLU A 156 6.46 4.42 21.53
C GLU A 156 5.20 5.01 22.17
N SER A 157 4.14 5.18 21.40
CA SER A 157 2.87 5.72 21.87
C SER A 157 1.92 4.67 22.47
N ASN A 158 2.23 3.39 22.41
CA ASN A 158 1.27 2.33 22.74
C ASN A 158 1.89 1.14 23.50
N LYS A 159 2.28 1.40 24.77
CA LYS A 159 2.87 0.37 25.65
C LYS A 159 2.01 -0.90 25.81
N LYS A 160 0.66 -0.78 25.73
CA LYS A 160 -0.26 -1.95 25.78
C LYS A 160 -0.17 -2.81 24.53
N LEU A 161 0.10 -2.20 23.39
CA LEU A 161 0.26 -2.92 22.11
C LEU A 161 1.60 -3.67 22.09
N LEU A 162 2.66 -3.07 22.62
CA LEU A 162 3.99 -3.71 22.80
C LEU A 162 3.88 -4.99 23.61
N PHE A 163 3.12 -4.96 24.72
CA PHE A 163 2.91 -6.14 25.56
C PHE A 163 2.21 -7.28 24.80
N LYS A 164 1.20 -6.98 23.97
CA LYS A 164 0.50 -7.98 23.15
C LYS A 164 1.39 -8.56 22.05
N ILE A 165 2.28 -7.77 21.47
CA ILE A 165 3.19 -8.21 20.39
C ILE A 165 4.33 -9.05 20.96
N HIS A 166 4.85 -8.74 22.15
CA HIS A 166 5.85 -9.57 22.84
C HIS A 166 5.35 -10.98 23.18
N LEU A 167 4.04 -11.13 23.41
CA LEU A 167 3.43 -12.44 23.64
C LEU A 167 3.24 -13.28 22.35
N LYS A 168 3.32 -12.63 21.19
CA LYS A 168 3.30 -13.29 19.87
C LYS A 168 4.63 -13.00 19.16
N LYS A 169 5.73 -13.48 19.71
CA LYS A 169 7.00 -13.50 18.97
C LYS A 169 6.81 -14.33 17.71
N VAL A 170 6.54 -13.66 16.60
CA VAL A 170 6.84 -14.22 15.28
C VAL A 170 8.35 -14.37 15.26
N PRO A 171 8.91 -15.56 14.99
CA PRO A 171 10.35 -15.73 14.93
C PRO A 171 10.94 -14.71 13.97
N GLU A 172 12.02 -14.07 14.37
CA GLU A 172 12.73 -13.06 13.58
C GLU A 172 13.10 -13.59 12.18
N GLU A 173 13.34 -14.89 12.10
CA GLU A 173 13.55 -15.67 10.88
C GLU A 173 12.40 -15.63 9.86
N ALA A 174 11.16 -15.39 10.29
CA ALA A 174 10.01 -15.26 9.38
C ALA A 174 10.03 -13.95 8.58
N TYR A 175 10.81 -12.95 8.99
CA TYR A 175 10.97 -11.68 8.29
C TYR A 175 12.26 -11.60 7.48
N ILE A 176 13.26 -12.39 7.81
CA ILE A 176 14.60 -12.36 7.19
C ILE A 176 14.62 -13.09 5.82
N ASN A 177 13.65 -13.96 5.56
CA ASN A 177 13.62 -14.80 4.36
C ASN A 177 12.63 -14.34 3.27
N THR A 178 12.34 -13.08 3.17
CA THR A 178 11.48 -12.50 2.13
C THR A 178 12.04 -11.19 1.64
N PRO A 179 12.10 -10.95 0.40
CA PRO A 179 11.97 -11.63 -0.85
C PRO A 179 13.28 -12.31 -1.31
N PRO A 180 13.31 -12.96 -2.47
CA PRO A 180 14.55 -13.57 -2.94
C PRO A 180 15.67 -12.52 -3.02
N PRO A 181 16.94 -12.90 -2.74
CA PRO A 181 18.07 -11.97 -2.66
C PRO A 181 18.28 -11.03 -3.86
N GLN A 182 17.67 -11.36 -4.99
CA GLN A 182 17.71 -10.57 -6.23
C GLN A 182 16.92 -9.25 -6.18
N LEU A 183 16.00 -9.09 -5.24
CA LEU A 183 15.21 -7.86 -5.08
C LEU A 183 15.92 -6.80 -4.19
N TYR A 184 17.07 -7.16 -3.60
CA TYR A 184 17.86 -6.27 -2.75
C TYR A 184 19.25 -5.96 -3.33
N LYS A 185 19.49 -6.27 -4.62
CA LYS A 185 20.71 -5.91 -5.32
C LYS A 185 20.55 -4.61 -6.07
#